data_4aa293577b3cb306a6ecf88ae6b7334d
#
_entry.id   4aa293577b3cb306a6ecf88ae6b7334d
#
_cell.length_a   1.000
_cell.length_b   1.000
_cell.length_c   1.000
_cell.angle_alpha   90.00
_cell.angle_beta   90.00
_cell.angle_gamma   90.00
#
_symmetry.space_group_name_H-M   'P 1'
#
loop_
_entity.id
_entity.type
_entity.pdbx_description
1 polymer ?
#
loop_
_entity_poly.entity_id
_entity_poly.type
_entity_poly.pdbx_seq_one_letter_code
_entity_poly.pdbx_strand_id
1 'polypeptide(L)'
;MSPASTPQGWVIGRIGAAPVVVSPTSLLLGLLIAGSWYPLVSSTLAASSSLVVLATVAGTVVGVGASVLLHELAHGSAGTVLGRRPVRYELYLWGGRTSFGPAHAWAPWKDVITSLAGPAANLALWAVGGALLRSNVITSIPVGVVVWALTWVNLALAIFNALPGLPLDGGHALASLVTQLTGRPRAGQRVAAIGGLLVVTGIAWRWILEPLLGGSRPDPFSLILCVMVAWPIGSTSWRVLGLGGGERAAARLDLRSLMHPIATLPATATVSRVRSEFAGGASVVLVGDGSALLGIIDDVGLAALDLPEESVVTAGEICTVLPATAVSNDLTGQAAAEALKRARTLSRWLVVVEDGRMVGAVPTGAR
;
A
#
# COMPACT_ATOMS: atom_id res chain seq x y z
N MET A 1 3.43 -6.04 21.09
CA MET A 1 2.19 -6.18 20.30
C MET A 1 1.83 -4.79 19.82
N SER A 2 2.10 -4.46 18.56
CA SER A 2 1.67 -3.18 17.97
C SER A 2 0.14 -3.12 17.97
N PRO A 3 -0.48 -1.98 18.29
CA PRO A 3 -1.93 -1.82 18.19
C PRO A 3 -2.33 -2.10 16.75
N ALA A 4 -3.25 -3.04 16.57
CA ALA A 4 -3.85 -3.33 15.28
C ALA A 4 -4.42 -2.00 14.75
N SER A 5 -3.86 -1.49 13.65
CA SER A 5 -4.41 -0.33 12.95
C SER A 5 -5.89 -0.59 12.73
N THR A 6 -6.74 0.29 13.23
CA THR A 6 -8.20 0.26 13.05
C THR A 6 -8.48 0.03 11.56
N PRO A 7 -9.33 -0.93 11.19
CA PRO A 7 -9.58 -1.20 9.78
C PRO A 7 -10.18 0.06 9.15
N GLN A 8 -9.49 0.64 8.16
CA GLN A 8 -10.01 1.75 7.37
C GLN A 8 -11.06 1.21 6.40
N GLY A 9 -12.24 0.84 6.92
CA GLY A 9 -13.35 0.28 6.14
C GLY A 9 -14.36 -0.49 6.97
N TRP A 10 -15.46 -0.90 6.31
CA TRP A 10 -16.53 -1.68 6.93
C TRP A 10 -16.20 -3.17 6.89
N VAL A 11 -16.28 -3.85 8.02
CA VAL A 11 -16.20 -5.32 8.08
C VAL A 11 -17.56 -5.87 7.71
N ILE A 12 -17.68 -6.49 6.53
CA ILE A 12 -18.95 -7.09 6.04
C ILE A 12 -19.12 -8.55 6.42
N GLY A 13 -18.06 -9.20 6.91
CA GLY A 13 -18.09 -10.61 7.32
C GLY A 13 -16.70 -11.13 7.67
N ARG A 14 -16.63 -12.45 7.91
CA ARG A 14 -15.37 -13.16 8.17
C ARG A 14 -15.36 -14.48 7.41
N ILE A 15 -14.17 -14.87 6.93
CA ILE A 15 -13.93 -16.18 6.32
C ILE A 15 -12.82 -16.86 7.12
N GLY A 16 -13.21 -17.86 7.90
CA GLY A 16 -12.37 -18.37 8.96
C GLY A 16 -12.08 -17.27 9.99
N ALA A 17 -10.81 -17.03 10.30
CA ALA A 17 -10.37 -15.97 11.20
C ALA A 17 -10.19 -14.60 10.49
N ALA A 18 -10.15 -14.57 9.16
CA ALA A 18 -9.84 -13.37 8.37
C ALA A 18 -11.09 -12.50 8.14
N PRO A 19 -11.11 -11.23 8.56
CA PRO A 19 -12.19 -10.31 8.23
C PRO A 19 -12.20 -9.96 6.74
N VAL A 20 -13.40 -9.78 6.19
CA VAL A 20 -13.63 -9.21 4.86
C VAL A 20 -13.99 -7.74 5.05
N VAL A 21 -13.16 -6.85 4.53
CA VAL A 21 -13.26 -5.41 4.72
C VAL A 21 -13.54 -4.73 3.38
N VAL A 22 -14.56 -3.88 3.35
CA VAL A 22 -14.86 -3.02 2.20
C VAL A 22 -14.40 -1.61 2.55
N SER A 23 -13.42 -1.10 1.81
CA SER A 23 -12.93 0.27 1.96
C SER A 23 -13.95 1.27 1.41
N PRO A 24 -14.13 2.46 1.99
CA PRO A 24 -14.96 3.51 1.40
C PRO A 24 -14.58 3.87 -0.04
N THR A 25 -13.31 3.70 -0.40
CA THR A 25 -12.83 3.97 -1.77
C THR A 25 -13.38 2.99 -2.81
N SER A 26 -13.86 1.81 -2.43
CA SER A 26 -14.52 0.86 -3.34
C SER A 26 -15.86 1.39 -3.85
N LEU A 27 -16.52 2.29 -3.11
CA LEU A 27 -17.74 2.95 -3.57
C LEU A 27 -17.48 3.82 -4.81
N LEU A 28 -16.31 4.47 -4.88
CA LEU A 28 -15.92 5.25 -6.07
C LEU A 28 -15.79 4.35 -7.30
N LEU A 29 -15.18 3.16 -7.13
CA LEU A 29 -15.12 2.17 -8.21
C LEU A 29 -16.53 1.72 -8.63
N GLY A 30 -17.40 1.42 -7.65
CA GLY A 30 -18.79 1.04 -7.91
C GLY A 30 -19.56 2.12 -8.68
N LEU A 31 -19.41 3.39 -8.30
CA LEU A 31 -20.03 4.53 -9.00
C LEU A 31 -19.47 4.72 -10.41
N LEU A 32 -18.17 4.54 -10.61
CA LEU A 32 -17.56 4.61 -11.93
C LEU A 32 -18.08 3.50 -12.84
N ILE A 33 -18.18 2.27 -12.36
CA ILE A 33 -18.76 1.15 -13.09
C ILE A 33 -20.23 1.44 -13.40
N ALA A 34 -21.02 1.88 -12.41
CA ALA A 34 -22.42 2.20 -12.61
C ALA A 34 -22.62 3.30 -13.66
N GLY A 35 -21.86 4.39 -13.58
CA GLY A 35 -21.93 5.51 -14.51
C GLY A 35 -21.54 5.14 -15.95
N SER A 36 -20.48 4.33 -16.11
CA SER A 36 -20.03 3.86 -17.43
C SER A 36 -20.96 2.82 -18.05
N TRP A 37 -21.61 2.00 -17.20
CA TRP A 37 -22.49 0.92 -17.65
C TRP A 37 -23.94 1.35 -17.89
N TYR A 38 -24.42 2.38 -17.17
CA TYR A 38 -25.80 2.87 -17.23
C TYR A 38 -26.28 3.22 -18.68
N PRO A 39 -25.52 3.94 -19.52
CA PRO A 39 -25.96 4.28 -20.88
C PRO A 39 -26.22 3.03 -21.73
N LEU A 40 -25.38 2.01 -21.63
CA LEU A 40 -25.53 0.77 -22.38
C LEU A 40 -26.76 -0.02 -21.88
N VAL A 41 -26.92 -0.16 -20.55
CA VAL A 41 -28.06 -0.87 -19.97
C VAL A 41 -29.38 -0.17 -20.29
N SER A 42 -29.43 1.18 -20.19
CA SER A 42 -30.63 1.97 -20.48
C SER A 42 -31.05 1.89 -21.95
N SER A 43 -30.08 1.86 -22.87
CA SER A 43 -30.38 1.67 -24.31
C SER A 43 -30.84 0.25 -24.63
N THR A 44 -30.23 -0.76 -24.01
CA THR A 44 -30.58 -2.18 -24.20
C THR A 44 -31.96 -2.51 -23.62
N LEU A 45 -32.32 -1.88 -22.50
CA LEU A 45 -33.58 -2.06 -21.79
C LEU A 45 -34.53 -0.88 -21.95
N ALA A 46 -34.52 -0.22 -23.12
CA ALA A 46 -35.30 1.01 -23.37
C ALA A 46 -36.85 0.84 -23.18
N ALA A 47 -37.37 -0.37 -23.36
CA ALA A 47 -38.78 -0.68 -23.11
C ALA A 47 -39.07 -1.07 -21.63
N SER A 48 -38.08 -1.14 -20.77
CA SER A 48 -38.24 -1.51 -19.38
C SER A 48 -38.41 -0.29 -18.47
N SER A 49 -38.95 -0.49 -17.27
CA SER A 49 -39.02 0.58 -16.26
C SER A 49 -37.61 1.00 -15.77
N SER A 50 -37.50 2.26 -15.34
CA SER A 50 -36.25 2.78 -14.78
C SER A 50 -35.75 1.95 -13.58
N LEU A 51 -36.67 1.34 -12.81
CA LEU A 51 -36.31 0.46 -11.70
C LEU A 51 -35.59 -0.80 -12.20
N VAL A 52 -36.04 -1.40 -13.31
CA VAL A 52 -35.36 -2.59 -13.88
C VAL A 52 -33.97 -2.20 -14.41
N VAL A 53 -33.83 -1.04 -15.06
CA VAL A 53 -32.53 -0.54 -15.52
C VAL A 53 -31.59 -0.35 -14.34
N LEU A 54 -32.01 0.35 -13.27
CA LEU A 54 -31.21 0.58 -12.08
C LEU A 54 -30.86 -0.71 -11.36
N ALA A 55 -31.80 -1.65 -11.23
CA ALA A 55 -31.55 -2.96 -10.63
C ALA A 55 -30.53 -3.78 -11.44
N THR A 56 -30.56 -3.71 -12.77
CA THR A 56 -29.59 -4.37 -13.65
C THR A 56 -28.18 -3.78 -13.48
N VAL A 57 -28.07 -2.45 -13.43
CA VAL A 57 -26.80 -1.76 -13.17
C VAL A 57 -26.26 -2.12 -11.77
N ALA A 58 -27.10 -2.04 -10.74
CA ALA A 58 -26.73 -2.39 -9.36
C ALA A 58 -26.31 -3.86 -9.26
N GLY A 59 -27.04 -4.78 -9.89
CA GLY A 59 -26.70 -6.20 -9.95
C GLY A 59 -25.34 -6.44 -10.61
N THR A 60 -25.01 -5.70 -11.67
CA THR A 60 -23.69 -5.76 -12.29
C THR A 60 -22.59 -5.27 -11.35
N VAL A 61 -22.78 -4.12 -10.68
CA VAL A 61 -21.80 -3.57 -9.73
C VAL A 61 -21.54 -4.53 -8.58
N VAL A 62 -22.60 -5.06 -7.96
CA VAL A 62 -22.51 -6.05 -6.88
C VAL A 62 -21.84 -7.33 -7.37
N GLY A 63 -22.19 -7.79 -8.57
CA GLY A 63 -21.59 -8.97 -9.20
C GLY A 63 -20.08 -8.80 -9.47
N VAL A 64 -19.65 -7.63 -9.91
CA VAL A 64 -18.21 -7.30 -10.06
C VAL A 64 -17.51 -7.34 -8.69
N GLY A 65 -18.09 -6.74 -7.65
CA GLY A 65 -17.58 -6.82 -6.28
C GLY A 65 -17.44 -8.26 -5.78
N ALA A 66 -18.46 -9.09 -6.05
CA ALA A 66 -18.44 -10.52 -5.73
C ALA A 66 -17.36 -11.28 -6.53
N SER A 67 -17.16 -10.96 -7.80
CA SER A 67 -16.11 -11.54 -8.65
C SER A 67 -14.71 -11.20 -8.11
N VAL A 68 -14.47 -9.96 -7.69
CA VAL A 68 -13.21 -9.55 -7.06
C VAL A 68 -13.02 -10.26 -5.73
N LEU A 69 -14.08 -10.39 -4.90
CA LEU A 69 -13.99 -11.12 -3.65
C LEU A 69 -13.65 -12.59 -3.87
N LEU A 70 -14.28 -13.27 -4.84
CA LEU A 70 -13.99 -14.67 -5.17
C LEU A 70 -12.55 -14.85 -5.67
N HIS A 71 -12.02 -13.90 -6.42
CA HIS A 71 -10.62 -13.85 -6.82
C HIS A 71 -9.70 -13.80 -5.58
N GLU A 72 -9.97 -12.91 -4.61
CA GLU A 72 -9.19 -12.83 -3.37
C GLU A 72 -9.31 -14.09 -2.52
N LEU A 73 -10.49 -14.68 -2.48
CA LEU A 73 -10.72 -15.95 -1.77
C LEU A 73 -9.95 -17.12 -2.40
N ALA A 74 -9.76 -17.11 -3.71
CA ALA A 74 -8.94 -18.10 -4.39
C ALA A 74 -7.47 -17.99 -3.96
N HIS A 75 -6.91 -16.77 -3.87
CA HIS A 75 -5.58 -16.56 -3.30
C HIS A 75 -5.50 -17.08 -1.85
N GLY A 76 -6.47 -16.69 -1.01
CA GLY A 76 -6.53 -17.12 0.38
C GLY A 76 -6.65 -18.62 0.56
N SER A 77 -7.45 -19.29 -0.27
CA SER A 77 -7.64 -20.74 -0.27
C SER A 77 -6.36 -21.47 -0.69
N ALA A 78 -5.73 -21.04 -1.79
CA ALA A 78 -4.47 -21.59 -2.25
C ALA A 78 -3.36 -21.41 -1.20
N GLY A 79 -3.24 -20.21 -0.61
CA GLY A 79 -2.31 -19.95 0.47
C GLY A 79 -2.53 -20.84 1.69
N THR A 80 -3.79 -21.04 2.08
CA THR A 80 -4.16 -21.89 3.23
C THR A 80 -3.76 -23.35 2.99
N VAL A 81 -4.05 -23.90 1.82
CA VAL A 81 -3.67 -25.26 1.42
C VAL A 81 -2.14 -25.42 1.42
N LEU A 82 -1.41 -24.38 1.01
CA LEU A 82 0.06 -24.40 0.96
C LEU A 82 0.74 -24.06 2.29
N GLY A 83 -0.03 -23.76 3.35
CA GLY A 83 0.47 -23.54 4.72
C GLY A 83 0.63 -22.08 5.13
N ARG A 84 0.01 -21.13 4.41
CA ARG A 84 0.00 -19.70 4.75
C ARG A 84 -1.43 -19.18 4.85
N ARG A 85 -1.87 -18.85 6.06
CA ARG A 85 -3.26 -18.45 6.30
C ARG A 85 -3.47 -16.96 6.00
N PRO A 86 -4.60 -16.59 5.34
CA PRO A 86 -5.00 -15.21 5.19
C PRO A 86 -5.37 -14.60 6.55
N VAL A 87 -4.99 -13.36 6.76
CA VAL A 87 -5.32 -12.58 7.96
C VAL A 87 -6.33 -11.49 7.67
N ARG A 88 -6.50 -11.10 6.39
CA ARG A 88 -7.47 -10.08 5.97
C ARG A 88 -7.72 -10.17 4.47
N TYR A 89 -8.98 -9.99 4.08
CA TYR A 89 -9.42 -9.71 2.73
C TYR A 89 -9.93 -8.27 2.66
N GLU A 90 -9.55 -7.52 1.66
CA GLU A 90 -9.90 -6.12 1.53
C GLU A 90 -10.30 -5.79 0.10
N LEU A 91 -11.47 -5.14 -0.07
CA LEU A 91 -11.93 -4.56 -1.33
C LEU A 91 -11.73 -3.05 -1.27
N TYR A 92 -11.09 -2.48 -2.28
CA TYR A 92 -10.78 -1.05 -2.37
C TYR A 92 -10.79 -0.56 -3.82
N LEU A 93 -10.51 0.73 -4.04
CA LEU A 93 -10.61 1.38 -5.37
C LEU A 93 -9.89 0.61 -6.50
N TRP A 94 -8.74 0.01 -6.20
CA TRP A 94 -7.91 -0.69 -7.20
C TRP A 94 -8.24 -2.19 -7.33
N GLY A 95 -9.32 -2.66 -6.73
CA GLY A 95 -9.73 -4.06 -6.76
C GLY A 95 -9.75 -4.71 -5.39
N GLY A 96 -9.13 -5.88 -5.25
CA GLY A 96 -9.01 -6.64 -4.01
C GLY A 96 -7.58 -6.74 -3.50
N ARG A 97 -7.45 -7.19 -2.27
CA ARG A 97 -6.16 -7.51 -1.65
C ARG A 97 -6.34 -8.58 -0.57
N THR A 98 -5.57 -9.64 -0.68
CA THR A 98 -5.45 -10.66 0.37
C THR A 98 -4.14 -10.46 1.14
N SER A 99 -4.24 -10.24 2.43
CA SER A 99 -3.09 -10.15 3.33
C SER A 99 -2.89 -11.47 4.04
N PHE A 100 -1.65 -11.95 4.07
CA PHE A 100 -1.29 -13.22 4.70
C PHE A 100 -0.49 -13.02 5.96
N GLY A 101 -0.66 -13.93 6.91
CA GLY A 101 0.18 -14.05 8.09
C GLY A 101 1.57 -14.60 7.78
N PRO A 102 2.45 -14.69 8.80
CA PRO A 102 3.75 -15.33 8.67
C PRO A 102 3.57 -16.80 8.31
N ALA A 103 4.52 -17.33 7.53
CA ALA A 103 4.58 -18.76 7.19
C ALA A 103 5.93 -19.34 7.56
N HIS A 104 5.95 -20.55 8.11
CA HIS A 104 7.17 -21.32 8.31
C HIS A 104 7.55 -22.01 7.00
N ALA A 105 8.84 -21.96 6.62
CA ALA A 105 9.40 -22.64 5.45
C ALA A 105 8.62 -22.38 4.13
N TRP A 106 8.40 -21.09 3.82
CA TRP A 106 7.72 -20.71 2.60
C TRP A 106 8.67 -20.68 1.40
N ALA A 107 8.39 -21.50 0.39
CA ALA A 107 9.19 -21.57 -0.83
C ALA A 107 8.59 -20.70 -1.95
N PRO A 108 9.40 -20.11 -2.84
CA PRO A 108 8.92 -19.20 -3.88
C PRO A 108 7.90 -19.82 -4.85
N TRP A 109 8.00 -21.13 -5.16
CA TRP A 109 7.02 -21.81 -6.01
C TRP A 109 5.58 -21.79 -5.45
N LYS A 110 5.44 -21.72 -4.10
CA LYS A 110 4.13 -21.57 -3.45
C LYS A 110 3.51 -20.21 -3.74
N ASP A 111 4.34 -19.15 -3.82
CA ASP A 111 3.85 -17.84 -4.24
C ASP A 111 3.37 -17.84 -5.70
N VAL A 112 4.01 -18.59 -6.59
CA VAL A 112 3.55 -18.73 -7.99
C VAL A 112 2.12 -19.28 -8.02
N ILE A 113 1.87 -20.38 -7.32
CA ILE A 113 0.53 -21.01 -7.27
C ILE A 113 -0.48 -20.07 -6.61
N THR A 114 -0.10 -19.49 -5.48
CA THR A 114 -0.99 -18.58 -4.75
C THR A 114 -1.35 -17.37 -5.60
N SER A 115 -0.38 -16.77 -6.30
CA SER A 115 -0.62 -15.61 -7.17
C SER A 115 -1.49 -15.94 -8.39
N LEU A 116 -1.34 -17.13 -8.98
CA LEU A 116 -2.15 -17.51 -10.15
C LEU A 116 -3.56 -18.02 -9.78
N ALA A 117 -3.85 -18.27 -8.51
CA ALA A 117 -5.13 -18.79 -8.06
C ALA A 117 -6.30 -17.81 -8.32
N GLY A 118 -6.08 -16.50 -8.14
CA GLY A 118 -7.08 -15.46 -8.41
C GLY A 118 -7.45 -15.38 -9.90
N PRO A 119 -6.49 -15.18 -10.81
CA PRO A 119 -6.73 -15.24 -12.25
C PRO A 119 -7.41 -16.53 -12.71
N ALA A 120 -7.02 -17.70 -12.15
CA ALA A 120 -7.65 -18.98 -12.46
C ALA A 120 -9.13 -19.02 -12.02
N ALA A 121 -9.47 -18.45 -10.85
CA ALA A 121 -10.85 -18.33 -10.40
C ALA A 121 -11.69 -17.45 -11.33
N ASN A 122 -11.16 -16.30 -11.75
CA ASN A 122 -11.85 -15.46 -12.72
C ASN A 122 -12.03 -16.16 -14.09
N LEU A 123 -11.03 -16.94 -14.54
CA LEU A 123 -11.16 -17.72 -15.77
C LEU A 123 -12.24 -18.80 -15.64
N ALA A 124 -12.37 -19.43 -14.46
CA ALA A 124 -13.44 -20.38 -14.19
C ALA A 124 -14.82 -19.69 -14.20
N LEU A 125 -14.94 -18.49 -13.57
CA LEU A 125 -16.17 -17.70 -13.59
C LEU A 125 -16.55 -17.27 -15.02
N TRP A 126 -15.59 -16.88 -15.85
CA TRP A 126 -15.80 -16.63 -17.27
C TRP A 126 -16.35 -17.85 -18.01
N ALA A 127 -15.78 -19.02 -17.78
CA ALA A 127 -16.19 -20.26 -18.43
C ALA A 127 -17.63 -20.65 -18.02
N VAL A 128 -17.95 -20.55 -16.73
CA VAL A 128 -19.31 -20.79 -16.19
C VAL A 128 -20.31 -19.79 -16.79
N GLY A 129 -20.02 -18.48 -16.77
CA GLY A 129 -20.86 -17.47 -17.35
C GLY A 129 -21.11 -17.69 -18.84
N GLY A 130 -20.05 -18.03 -19.59
CA GLY A 130 -20.15 -18.36 -21.00
C GLY A 130 -20.98 -19.65 -21.28
N ALA A 131 -20.92 -20.63 -20.40
CA ALA A 131 -21.76 -21.83 -20.48
C ALA A 131 -23.24 -21.49 -20.21
N LEU A 132 -23.52 -20.66 -19.18
CA LEU A 132 -24.86 -20.22 -18.85
C LEU A 132 -25.50 -19.42 -20.01
N LEU A 133 -24.75 -18.53 -20.65
CA LEU A 133 -25.25 -17.76 -21.80
C LEU A 133 -25.58 -18.65 -22.99
N ARG A 134 -24.87 -19.76 -23.19
CA ARG A 134 -25.12 -20.72 -24.28
C ARG A 134 -26.24 -21.75 -24.00
N SER A 135 -26.59 -21.92 -22.73
CA SER A 135 -27.49 -23.00 -22.30
C SER A 135 -28.99 -22.68 -22.51
N ASN A 136 -29.34 -21.46 -22.94
CA ASN A 136 -30.71 -20.97 -23.04
C ASN A 136 -31.54 -21.02 -21.74
N VAL A 137 -30.89 -21.23 -20.59
CA VAL A 137 -31.55 -21.23 -19.26
C VAL A 137 -31.96 -19.80 -18.85
N ILE A 138 -31.21 -18.80 -19.33
CA ILE A 138 -31.48 -17.39 -19.00
C ILE A 138 -32.48 -16.84 -19.99
N THR A 139 -33.74 -16.73 -19.55
CA THR A 139 -34.85 -16.18 -20.37
C THR A 139 -35.09 -14.69 -20.12
N SER A 140 -34.63 -14.16 -18.99
CA SER A 140 -34.78 -12.75 -18.60
C SER A 140 -33.67 -11.90 -19.22
N ILE A 141 -34.04 -10.89 -20.04
CA ILE A 141 -33.08 -9.98 -20.67
C ILE A 141 -32.21 -9.25 -19.64
N PRO A 142 -32.78 -8.63 -18.56
CA PRO A 142 -31.93 -8.00 -17.50
C PRO A 142 -30.92 -8.94 -16.89
N VAL A 143 -31.30 -10.17 -16.57
CA VAL A 143 -30.37 -11.21 -16.01
C VAL A 143 -29.32 -11.56 -17.07
N GLY A 144 -29.71 -11.71 -18.34
CA GLY A 144 -28.78 -11.95 -19.43
C GLY A 144 -27.71 -10.87 -19.56
N VAL A 145 -28.10 -9.60 -19.44
CA VAL A 145 -27.19 -8.45 -19.46
C VAL A 145 -26.18 -8.52 -18.30
N VAL A 146 -26.64 -8.81 -17.06
CA VAL A 146 -25.75 -8.96 -15.90
C VAL A 146 -24.77 -10.12 -16.13
N VAL A 147 -25.26 -11.29 -16.52
CA VAL A 147 -24.40 -12.47 -16.71
C VAL A 147 -23.40 -12.23 -17.85
N TRP A 148 -23.84 -11.59 -18.93
CA TRP A 148 -22.94 -11.21 -20.03
C TRP A 148 -21.83 -10.27 -19.56
N ALA A 149 -22.19 -9.22 -18.82
CA ALA A 149 -21.24 -8.26 -18.27
C ALA A 149 -20.22 -8.96 -17.35
N LEU A 150 -20.69 -9.76 -16.40
CA LEU A 150 -19.84 -10.49 -15.46
C LEU A 150 -18.93 -11.50 -16.18
N THR A 151 -19.42 -12.15 -17.22
CA THR A 151 -18.59 -13.07 -18.02
C THR A 151 -17.40 -12.35 -18.61
N TRP A 152 -17.60 -11.22 -19.27
CA TRP A 152 -16.52 -10.47 -19.90
C TRP A 152 -15.60 -9.76 -18.89
N VAL A 153 -16.16 -9.24 -17.80
CA VAL A 153 -15.37 -8.65 -16.71
C VAL A 153 -14.45 -9.70 -16.08
N ASN A 154 -14.93 -10.91 -15.83
CA ASN A 154 -14.09 -11.97 -15.28
C ASN A 154 -12.97 -12.38 -16.25
N LEU A 155 -13.23 -12.45 -17.55
CA LEU A 155 -12.17 -12.68 -18.54
C LEU A 155 -11.13 -11.55 -18.53
N ALA A 156 -11.60 -10.30 -18.51
CA ALA A 156 -10.70 -9.16 -18.44
C ALA A 156 -9.85 -9.15 -17.17
N LEU A 157 -10.46 -9.43 -16.00
CA LEU A 157 -9.74 -9.56 -14.72
C LEU A 157 -8.71 -10.69 -14.76
N ALA A 158 -9.06 -11.85 -15.34
CA ALA A 158 -8.15 -12.99 -15.47
C ALA A 158 -6.93 -12.64 -16.32
N ILE A 159 -7.15 -12.06 -17.52
CA ILE A 159 -6.08 -11.68 -18.44
C ILE A 159 -5.21 -10.58 -17.81
N PHE A 160 -5.85 -9.54 -17.28
CA PHE A 160 -5.16 -8.38 -16.73
C PHE A 160 -4.27 -8.78 -15.54
N ASN A 161 -4.82 -9.54 -14.57
CA ASN A 161 -4.05 -9.97 -13.43
C ASN A 161 -2.99 -11.03 -13.77
N ALA A 162 -3.11 -11.75 -14.90
CA ALA A 162 -2.07 -12.66 -15.39
C ALA A 162 -0.90 -11.93 -16.10
N LEU A 163 -1.01 -10.63 -16.39
CA LEU A 163 0.08 -9.88 -17.04
C LEU A 163 1.35 -9.85 -16.17
N PRO A 164 2.55 -9.96 -16.81
CA PRO A 164 3.82 -10.13 -16.11
C PRO A 164 4.38 -8.82 -15.56
N GLY A 165 3.59 -8.06 -14.78
CA GLY A 165 3.96 -6.75 -14.25
C GLY A 165 3.51 -6.53 -12.82
N LEU A 166 4.42 -6.06 -11.93
CA LEU A 166 4.05 -5.65 -10.58
C LEU A 166 3.17 -4.37 -10.63
N PRO A 167 2.12 -4.27 -9.79
CA PRO A 167 1.78 -5.15 -8.66
C PRO A 167 0.76 -6.25 -8.97
N LEU A 168 0.58 -6.62 -10.25
CA LEU A 168 -0.37 -7.64 -10.69
C LEU A 168 0.06 -9.05 -10.23
N ASP A 169 -0.89 -9.99 -10.16
CA ASP A 169 -0.63 -11.37 -9.74
C ASP A 169 0.37 -12.08 -10.64
N GLY A 170 0.26 -11.90 -11.96
CA GLY A 170 1.22 -12.42 -12.93
C GLY A 170 2.63 -11.85 -12.72
N GLY A 171 2.74 -10.60 -12.28
CA GLY A 171 4.01 -9.99 -11.88
C GLY A 171 4.59 -10.64 -10.62
N HIS A 172 3.76 -10.89 -9.61
CA HIS A 172 4.16 -11.61 -8.40
C HIS A 172 4.55 -13.06 -8.72
N ALA A 173 3.77 -13.75 -9.54
CA ALA A 173 4.10 -15.11 -10.03
C ALA A 173 5.44 -15.14 -10.78
N LEU A 174 5.67 -14.19 -11.69
CA LEU A 174 6.91 -14.07 -12.43
C LEU A 174 8.11 -13.79 -11.51
N ALA A 175 7.96 -12.84 -10.56
CA ALA A 175 9.01 -12.53 -9.59
C ALA A 175 9.39 -13.77 -8.77
N SER A 176 8.40 -14.52 -8.31
CA SER A 176 8.59 -15.73 -7.50
C SER A 176 9.18 -16.87 -8.33
N LEU A 177 8.76 -17.04 -9.57
CA LEU A 177 9.32 -18.03 -10.50
C LEU A 177 10.81 -17.76 -10.76
N VAL A 178 11.18 -16.53 -11.11
CA VAL A 178 12.58 -16.15 -11.31
C VAL A 178 13.39 -16.32 -10.02
N THR A 179 12.80 -16.00 -8.87
CA THR A 179 13.43 -16.22 -7.55
C THR A 179 13.68 -17.72 -7.32
N GLN A 180 12.71 -18.58 -7.63
CA GLN A 180 12.83 -20.03 -7.52
C GLN A 180 13.97 -20.59 -8.38
N LEU A 181 14.10 -20.07 -9.61
CA LEU A 181 15.10 -20.56 -10.58
C LEU A 181 16.50 -20.02 -10.29
N THR A 182 16.63 -18.80 -9.77
CA THR A 182 17.93 -18.11 -9.60
C THR A 182 18.42 -18.06 -8.17
N GLY A 183 17.57 -18.32 -7.17
CA GLY A 183 17.85 -18.08 -5.75
C GLY A 183 17.97 -16.60 -5.38
N ARG A 184 17.64 -15.67 -6.30
CA ARG A 184 17.85 -14.22 -6.13
C ARG A 184 16.54 -13.43 -6.15
N PRO A 185 15.95 -13.08 -4.97
CA PRO A 185 14.67 -12.35 -4.92
C PRO A 185 14.71 -10.99 -5.64
N ARG A 186 15.84 -10.27 -5.56
CA ARG A 186 16.01 -8.99 -6.26
C ARG A 186 15.98 -9.13 -7.78
N ALA A 187 16.47 -10.25 -8.33
CA ALA A 187 16.41 -10.52 -9.77
C ALA A 187 14.96 -10.75 -10.20
N GLY A 188 14.21 -11.54 -9.43
CA GLY A 188 12.78 -11.77 -9.67
C GLY A 188 11.97 -10.48 -9.70
N GLN A 189 12.13 -9.63 -8.67
CA GLN A 189 11.46 -8.34 -8.61
C GLN A 189 11.82 -7.41 -9.79
N ARG A 190 13.10 -7.35 -10.20
CA ARG A 190 13.53 -6.55 -11.35
C ARG A 190 12.92 -7.02 -12.67
N VAL A 191 12.89 -8.34 -12.91
CA VAL A 191 12.28 -8.91 -14.11
C VAL A 191 10.79 -8.59 -14.17
N ALA A 192 10.07 -8.77 -13.08
CA ALA A 192 8.65 -8.44 -13.01
C ALA A 192 8.39 -6.92 -13.16
N ALA A 193 9.27 -6.07 -12.66
CA ALA A 193 9.18 -4.62 -12.83
C ALA A 193 9.43 -4.19 -14.28
N ILE A 194 10.38 -4.83 -14.99
CA ILE A 194 10.59 -4.61 -16.43
C ILE A 194 9.34 -5.06 -17.20
N GLY A 195 8.78 -6.24 -16.87
CA GLY A 195 7.51 -6.70 -17.43
C GLY A 195 6.38 -5.68 -17.22
N GLY A 196 6.30 -5.07 -16.04
CA GLY A 196 5.34 -4.00 -15.76
C GLY A 196 5.52 -2.76 -16.64
N LEU A 197 6.75 -2.34 -16.91
CA LEU A 197 7.02 -1.23 -17.86
C LEU A 197 6.61 -1.60 -19.29
N LEU A 198 6.82 -2.84 -19.73
CA LEU A 198 6.36 -3.30 -21.03
C LEU A 198 4.83 -3.29 -21.13
N VAL A 199 4.12 -3.72 -20.07
CA VAL A 199 2.66 -3.64 -19.98
C VAL A 199 2.18 -2.19 -20.08
N VAL A 200 2.78 -1.27 -19.31
CA VAL A 200 2.44 0.18 -19.38
C VAL A 200 2.68 0.74 -20.78
N THR A 201 3.79 0.38 -21.41
CA THR A 201 4.10 0.80 -22.79
C THR A 201 3.06 0.28 -23.77
N GLY A 202 2.64 -1.00 -23.66
CA GLY A 202 1.59 -1.58 -24.49
C GLY A 202 0.24 -0.90 -24.31
N ILE A 203 -0.15 -0.57 -23.09
CA ILE A 203 -1.37 0.17 -22.76
C ILE A 203 -1.32 1.59 -23.39
N ALA A 204 -0.21 2.30 -23.20
CA ALA A 204 -0.03 3.64 -23.75
C ALA A 204 -0.03 3.62 -25.29
N TRP A 205 0.60 2.61 -25.90
CA TRP A 205 0.57 2.41 -27.33
C TRP A 205 -0.88 2.26 -27.83
N ARG A 206 -1.63 1.32 -27.27
CA ARG A 206 -2.99 0.94 -27.73
C ARG A 206 -4.01 2.05 -27.54
N TRP A 207 -3.94 2.79 -26.43
CA TRP A 207 -4.97 3.76 -26.05
C TRP A 207 -4.61 5.21 -26.33
N ILE A 208 -3.33 5.52 -26.58
CA ILE A 208 -2.87 6.89 -26.83
C ILE A 208 -2.21 6.99 -28.19
N LEU A 209 -1.12 6.22 -28.44
CA LEU A 209 -0.32 6.38 -29.65
C LEU A 209 -1.06 5.92 -30.91
N GLU A 210 -1.67 4.75 -30.90
CA GLU A 210 -2.38 4.22 -32.07
C GLU A 210 -3.52 5.14 -32.56
N PRO A 211 -4.42 5.66 -31.68
CA PRO A 211 -5.40 6.67 -32.08
C PRO A 211 -4.76 7.94 -32.67
N LEU A 212 -3.71 8.47 -32.04
CA LEU A 212 -3.02 9.67 -32.52
C LEU A 212 -2.38 9.47 -33.89
N LEU A 213 -1.71 8.34 -34.10
CA LEU A 213 -1.08 8.00 -35.39
C LEU A 213 -2.16 7.73 -36.48
N GLY A 214 -3.33 7.25 -36.10
CA GLY A 214 -4.50 7.08 -36.95
C GLY A 214 -5.27 8.38 -37.24
N GLY A 215 -4.79 9.54 -36.76
CA GLY A 215 -5.44 10.85 -36.99
C GLY A 215 -6.67 11.09 -36.13
N SER A 216 -6.96 10.22 -35.14
CA SER A 216 -8.06 10.36 -34.22
C SER A 216 -7.59 10.87 -32.85
N ARG A 217 -8.47 11.53 -32.10
CA ARG A 217 -8.17 11.93 -30.72
C ARG A 217 -8.49 10.78 -29.78
N PRO A 218 -7.60 10.47 -28.80
CA PRO A 218 -7.93 9.53 -27.74
C PRO A 218 -9.20 9.96 -27.00
N ASP A 219 -10.10 9.02 -26.77
CA ASP A 219 -11.32 9.25 -26.02
C ASP A 219 -10.98 9.59 -24.55
N PRO A 220 -11.62 10.62 -23.93
CA PRO A 220 -11.33 11.03 -22.55
C PRO A 220 -11.52 9.90 -21.52
N PHE A 221 -12.50 9.04 -21.70
CA PHE A 221 -12.73 7.89 -20.82
C PHE A 221 -11.58 6.89 -20.91
N SER A 222 -11.13 6.58 -22.12
CA SER A 222 -9.95 5.72 -22.35
C SER A 222 -8.68 6.31 -21.74
N LEU A 223 -8.48 7.64 -21.74
CA LEU A 223 -7.36 8.29 -21.09
C LEU A 223 -7.39 8.13 -19.56
N ILE A 224 -8.57 8.35 -18.95
CA ILE A 224 -8.76 8.16 -17.52
C ILE A 224 -8.46 6.72 -17.14
N LEU A 225 -8.99 5.76 -17.89
CA LEU A 225 -8.76 4.34 -17.66
C LEU A 225 -7.30 3.95 -17.85
N CYS A 226 -6.63 4.51 -18.88
CA CYS A 226 -5.20 4.33 -19.10
C CYS A 226 -4.38 4.78 -17.89
N VAL A 227 -4.64 5.99 -17.38
CA VAL A 227 -3.94 6.51 -16.20
C VAL A 227 -4.24 5.65 -14.96
N MET A 228 -5.49 5.30 -14.73
CA MET A 228 -5.88 4.46 -13.61
C MET A 228 -5.16 3.10 -13.61
N VAL A 229 -5.00 2.49 -14.78
CA VAL A 229 -4.38 1.17 -14.91
C VAL A 229 -2.85 1.27 -14.95
N ALA A 230 -2.31 2.19 -15.74
CA ALA A 230 -0.88 2.32 -15.95
C ALA A 230 -0.13 2.91 -14.75
N TRP A 231 -0.77 3.79 -13.97
CA TRP A 231 -0.13 4.45 -12.83
C TRP A 231 0.33 3.51 -11.71
N PRO A 232 -0.49 2.58 -11.19
CA PRO A 232 -0.04 1.63 -10.16
C PRO A 232 1.10 0.74 -10.66
N ILE A 233 1.01 0.25 -11.90
CA ILE A 233 2.01 -0.62 -12.50
C ILE A 233 3.32 0.15 -12.73
N GLY A 234 3.24 1.32 -13.38
CA GLY A 234 4.39 2.15 -13.68
C GLY A 234 5.10 2.65 -12.43
N SER A 235 4.35 3.17 -11.44
CA SER A 235 4.91 3.67 -10.19
C SER A 235 5.58 2.58 -9.36
N THR A 236 5.02 1.36 -9.34
CA THR A 236 5.62 0.22 -8.64
C THR A 236 6.87 -0.26 -9.36
N SER A 237 6.82 -0.40 -10.69
CA SER A 237 7.96 -0.79 -11.50
C SER A 237 9.11 0.22 -11.39
N TRP A 238 8.79 1.51 -11.43
CA TRP A 238 9.75 2.61 -11.28
C TRP A 238 10.49 2.55 -9.94
N ARG A 239 9.76 2.30 -8.85
CA ARG A 239 10.33 2.13 -7.51
C ARG A 239 11.22 0.90 -7.42
N VAL A 240 10.73 -0.26 -7.88
CA VAL A 240 11.49 -1.53 -7.80
C VAL A 240 12.79 -1.48 -8.59
N LEU A 241 12.81 -0.76 -9.72
CA LEU A 241 14.03 -0.56 -10.53
C LEU A 241 14.97 0.51 -9.96
N GLY A 242 14.56 1.23 -8.90
CA GLY A 242 15.37 2.30 -8.29
C GLY A 242 15.56 3.49 -9.22
N LEU A 243 14.61 3.74 -10.14
CA LEU A 243 14.68 4.87 -11.07
C LEU A 243 14.26 6.18 -10.41
N GLY A 244 13.60 6.11 -9.22
CA GLY A 244 13.24 7.26 -8.40
C GLY A 244 14.47 7.86 -7.69
N GLY A 245 14.69 9.16 -7.81
CA GLY A 245 15.81 9.86 -7.15
C GLY A 245 15.81 9.71 -5.62
N GLY A 246 14.64 9.56 -5.00
CA GLY A 246 14.49 9.39 -3.55
C GLY A 246 15.08 8.09 -3.00
N GLU A 247 15.00 6.97 -3.72
CA GLU A 247 15.59 5.70 -3.26
C GLU A 247 17.12 5.70 -3.37
N ARG A 248 17.67 6.36 -4.39
CA ARG A 248 19.11 6.55 -4.50
C ARG A 248 19.64 7.49 -3.44
N ALA A 249 18.89 8.53 -3.10
CA ALA A 249 19.23 9.42 -1.99
C ALA A 249 19.12 8.68 -0.65
N ALA A 250 18.05 7.90 -0.43
CA ALA A 250 17.88 7.07 0.76
C ALA A 250 19.01 6.04 0.91
N ALA A 251 19.43 5.38 -0.17
CA ALA A 251 20.52 4.40 -0.13
C ALA A 251 21.89 5.02 0.19
N ARG A 252 22.06 6.32 -0.04
CA ARG A 252 23.28 7.09 0.28
C ARG A 252 23.17 7.87 1.59
N LEU A 253 22.02 7.82 2.26
CA LEU A 253 21.83 8.52 3.52
C LEU A 253 22.76 7.95 4.57
N ASP A 254 23.52 8.82 5.22
CA ASP A 254 24.29 8.52 6.42
C ASP A 254 23.88 9.52 7.50
N LEU A 255 23.20 9.04 8.53
CA LEU A 255 22.73 9.87 9.63
C LEU A 255 23.88 10.47 10.43
N ARG A 256 25.07 9.86 10.41
CA ARG A 256 26.24 10.42 11.06
C ARG A 256 26.60 11.81 10.55
N SER A 257 26.46 12.03 9.24
CA SER A 257 26.72 13.33 8.62
C SER A 257 25.70 14.42 8.95
N LEU A 258 24.54 14.02 9.50
CA LEU A 258 23.43 14.90 9.85
C LEU A 258 23.23 15.01 11.36
N MET A 259 24.06 14.32 12.16
CA MET A 259 23.94 14.34 13.61
C MET A 259 24.34 15.68 14.22
N HIS A 260 23.53 16.10 15.16
CA HIS A 260 23.80 17.24 16.02
C HIS A 260 24.26 16.74 17.40
N PRO A 261 25.11 17.54 18.10
CA PRO A 261 25.55 17.23 19.44
C PRO A 261 24.40 17.13 20.43
N ILE A 262 24.49 16.17 21.33
CA ILE A 262 23.53 15.97 22.42
C ILE A 262 24.22 16.09 23.76
N ALA A 263 23.50 16.55 24.78
CA ALA A 263 23.87 16.41 26.18
C ALA A 263 22.88 15.49 26.89
N THR A 264 23.30 14.84 27.96
CA THR A 264 22.38 13.99 28.74
C THR A 264 22.38 14.51 30.18
N LEU A 265 21.18 14.75 30.69
CA LEU A 265 20.98 15.25 32.06
C LEU A 265 19.98 14.36 32.82
N PRO A 266 20.11 14.26 34.15
CA PRO A 266 19.11 13.60 34.97
C PRO A 266 17.82 14.42 35.01
N ALA A 267 16.70 13.76 35.26
CA ALA A 267 15.38 14.43 35.37
C ALA A 267 15.32 15.52 36.43
N THR A 268 16.18 15.42 37.46
CA THR A 268 16.29 16.37 38.57
C THR A 268 17.15 17.59 38.24
N ALA A 269 17.78 17.66 37.06
CA ALA A 269 18.59 18.81 36.66
C ALA A 269 17.70 20.08 36.54
N THR A 270 18.29 21.23 36.96
CA THR A 270 17.59 22.53 36.87
C THR A 270 17.55 23.07 35.43
N VAL A 271 16.62 23.93 35.12
CA VAL A 271 16.55 24.64 33.82
C VAL A 271 17.82 25.44 33.54
N SER A 272 18.44 26.04 34.56
CA SER A 272 19.74 26.71 34.39
C SER A 272 20.83 25.74 33.87
N ARG A 273 20.85 24.50 34.35
CA ARG A 273 21.79 23.48 33.86
C ARG A 273 21.47 23.09 32.40
N VAL A 274 20.17 22.96 32.02
CA VAL A 274 19.78 22.72 30.65
C VAL A 274 20.25 23.84 29.72
N ARG A 275 20.07 25.09 30.12
CA ARG A 275 20.57 26.27 29.36
C ARG A 275 22.07 26.27 29.19
N SER A 276 22.84 25.85 30.25
CA SER A 276 24.29 25.76 30.15
C SER A 276 24.75 24.71 29.14
N GLU A 277 24.03 23.60 28.96
CA GLU A 277 24.35 22.60 27.93
C GLU A 277 24.10 23.15 26.53
N PHE A 278 23.00 23.90 26.31
CA PHE A 278 22.77 24.59 25.02
C PHE A 278 23.84 25.64 24.74
N ALA A 279 24.24 26.42 25.73
CA ALA A 279 25.35 27.38 25.61
C ALA A 279 26.69 26.67 25.35
N GLY A 280 26.87 25.43 25.83
CA GLY A 280 28.01 24.54 25.56
C GLY A 280 28.01 23.90 24.17
N GLY A 281 26.96 24.14 23.36
CA GLY A 281 26.87 23.68 21.97
C GLY A 281 25.99 22.44 21.76
N ALA A 282 25.30 21.93 22.76
CA ALA A 282 24.33 20.89 22.58
C ALA A 282 23.14 21.43 21.76
N SER A 283 22.65 20.66 20.79
CA SER A 283 21.43 20.99 20.04
C SER A 283 20.18 20.38 20.64
N VAL A 284 20.34 19.32 21.42
CA VAL A 284 19.27 18.59 22.11
C VAL A 284 19.80 18.12 23.47
N VAL A 285 19.00 18.27 24.50
CA VAL A 285 19.27 17.69 25.82
C VAL A 285 18.37 16.48 26.02
N LEU A 286 18.97 15.33 26.21
CA LEU A 286 18.31 14.09 26.58
C LEU A 286 18.11 14.06 28.08
N VAL A 287 16.89 13.80 28.53
CA VAL A 287 16.54 13.71 29.92
C VAL A 287 16.30 12.24 30.29
N GLY A 288 17.07 11.74 31.23
CA GLY A 288 16.99 10.34 31.65
C GLY A 288 16.98 10.18 33.16
N ASP A 289 16.56 9.00 33.61
CA ASP A 289 16.65 8.56 34.99
C ASP A 289 17.42 7.23 35.04
N GLY A 290 18.74 7.34 35.29
CA GLY A 290 19.62 6.16 35.27
C GLY A 290 19.74 5.49 33.92
N SER A 291 19.00 4.38 33.72
CA SER A 291 19.03 3.59 32.48
C SER A 291 17.89 3.92 31.50
N ALA A 292 16.92 4.74 31.90
CA ALA A 292 15.72 5.05 31.09
C ALA A 292 15.77 6.47 30.52
N LEU A 293 15.56 6.60 29.21
CA LEU A 293 15.31 7.88 28.55
C LEU A 293 13.87 8.27 28.79
N LEU A 294 13.65 9.41 29.47
CA LEU A 294 12.32 9.96 29.76
C LEU A 294 11.83 10.85 28.61
N GLY A 295 12.70 11.67 28.06
CA GLY A 295 12.32 12.59 27.00
C GLY A 295 13.49 13.42 26.48
N ILE A 296 13.14 14.45 25.70
CA ILE A 296 14.10 15.40 25.14
C ILE A 296 13.64 16.84 25.41
N ILE A 297 14.64 17.73 25.45
CA ILE A 297 14.41 19.18 25.44
C ILE A 297 15.19 19.72 24.23
N ASP A 298 14.55 20.47 23.37
CA ASP A 298 15.20 21.24 22.30
C ASP A 298 15.14 22.75 22.63
N ASP A 299 15.93 23.52 21.92
CA ASP A 299 16.05 24.99 22.10
C ASP A 299 14.71 25.70 21.88
N VAL A 300 13.94 25.26 20.90
CA VAL A 300 12.63 25.81 20.58
C VAL A 300 11.59 25.48 21.66
N GLY A 301 11.59 24.25 22.15
CA GLY A 301 10.71 23.83 23.25
C GLY A 301 11.03 24.59 24.54
N LEU A 302 12.32 24.76 24.83
CA LEU A 302 12.75 25.52 26.00
C LEU A 302 12.39 27.03 25.89
N ALA A 303 12.60 27.61 24.72
CA ALA A 303 12.26 29.03 24.48
C ALA A 303 10.73 29.29 24.56
N ALA A 304 9.91 28.35 24.16
CA ALA A 304 8.44 28.45 24.19
C ALA A 304 7.88 28.49 25.65
N LEU A 305 8.65 28.01 26.62
CA LEU A 305 8.20 27.97 28.03
C LEU A 305 8.39 29.30 28.79
N ASP A 306 9.16 30.22 28.23
CA ASP A 306 9.44 31.59 28.81
C ASP A 306 9.76 31.56 30.32
N LEU A 307 10.57 30.60 30.75
CA LEU A 307 10.88 30.37 32.15
C LEU A 307 11.97 31.34 32.64
N PRO A 308 11.83 31.96 33.87
CA PRO A 308 12.87 32.75 34.49
C PRO A 308 14.17 31.97 34.70
N GLU A 309 15.32 32.66 34.76
CA GLU A 309 16.63 32.00 35.00
C GLU A 309 16.71 31.28 36.34
N GLU A 310 16.06 31.79 37.37
CA GLU A 310 16.01 31.23 38.72
C GLU A 310 14.87 30.23 38.94
N SER A 311 14.32 29.68 37.85
CA SER A 311 13.20 28.74 37.93
C SER A 311 13.61 27.46 38.66
N VAL A 312 12.80 27.04 39.63
CA VAL A 312 12.97 25.79 40.39
C VAL A 312 12.54 24.53 39.58
N VAL A 313 11.96 24.75 38.38
CA VAL A 313 11.46 23.71 37.52
C VAL A 313 12.61 22.81 37.05
N THR A 314 12.35 21.51 37.04
CA THR A 314 13.35 20.48 36.68
C THR A 314 13.26 20.07 35.19
N ALA A 315 14.33 19.49 34.66
CA ALA A 315 14.38 18.97 33.28
C ALA A 315 13.31 17.91 33.02
N GLY A 316 12.98 17.08 34.01
CA GLY A 316 11.95 16.07 33.92
C GLY A 316 10.53 16.63 33.76
N GLU A 317 10.26 17.84 34.30
CA GLU A 317 8.95 18.48 34.19
C GLU A 317 8.72 19.18 32.85
N ILE A 318 9.81 19.58 32.15
CA ILE A 318 9.73 20.29 30.88
C ILE A 318 10.09 19.45 29.66
N CYS A 319 10.61 18.23 29.86
CA CYS A 319 10.98 17.40 28.74
C CYS A 319 9.73 16.89 27.95
N THR A 320 9.87 16.84 26.65
CA THR A 320 8.89 16.19 25.78
C THR A 320 9.19 14.70 25.69
N VAL A 321 8.19 13.86 25.97
CA VAL A 321 8.33 12.39 25.87
C VAL A 321 8.74 12.00 24.45
N LEU A 322 9.81 11.25 24.32
CA LEU A 322 10.30 10.75 23.05
C LEU A 322 9.66 9.40 22.74
N PRO A 323 8.88 9.25 21.64
CA PRO A 323 8.36 7.97 21.23
C PRO A 323 9.48 6.97 20.90
N ALA A 324 9.32 5.70 21.22
CA ALA A 324 10.31 4.65 20.89
C ALA A 324 10.64 4.59 19.38
N THR A 325 9.71 5.00 18.51
CA THR A 325 9.90 5.09 17.06
C THR A 325 10.78 6.26 16.63
N ALA A 326 11.08 7.21 17.53
CA ALA A 326 12.00 8.32 17.31
C ALA A 326 13.43 8.00 17.86
N VAL A 327 13.71 6.74 18.16
CA VAL A 327 15.03 6.21 18.46
C VAL A 327 15.41 5.17 17.42
N SER A 328 16.60 5.22 16.86
CA SER A 328 17.06 4.29 15.83
C SER A 328 18.51 3.87 16.02
N ASN A 329 18.75 2.60 15.73
CA ASN A 329 20.10 2.03 15.63
C ASN A 329 20.57 1.98 14.16
N ASP A 330 19.68 2.32 13.21
CA ASP A 330 19.97 2.29 11.78
C ASP A 330 20.66 3.60 11.37
N LEU A 331 21.95 3.53 11.04
CA LEU A 331 22.76 4.71 10.73
C LEU A 331 22.82 5.05 9.26
N THR A 332 22.65 4.07 8.36
CA THR A 332 22.88 4.26 6.93
C THR A 332 21.82 3.61 6.06
N GLY A 333 21.67 4.11 4.84
CA GLY A 333 20.88 3.51 3.79
C GLY A 333 19.37 3.62 3.99
N GLN A 334 18.63 2.66 3.41
CA GLN A 334 17.17 2.65 3.44
C GLN A 334 16.58 2.54 4.85
N ALA A 335 17.21 1.75 5.72
CA ALA A 335 16.76 1.59 7.11
C ALA A 335 16.79 2.93 7.86
N ALA A 336 17.88 3.68 7.71
CA ALA A 336 18.03 5.03 8.28
C ALA A 336 16.99 6.01 7.71
N ALA A 337 16.72 5.96 6.40
CA ALA A 337 15.70 6.79 5.76
C ALA A 337 14.28 6.47 6.24
N GLU A 338 13.97 5.19 6.45
CA GLU A 338 12.68 4.76 6.99
C GLU A 338 12.53 5.16 8.47
N ALA A 339 13.59 5.07 9.27
CA ALA A 339 13.60 5.54 10.65
C ALA A 339 13.32 7.05 10.72
N LEU A 340 14.01 7.84 9.90
CA LEU A 340 13.80 9.29 9.80
C LEU A 340 12.37 9.64 9.36
N LYS A 341 11.84 8.92 8.38
CA LYS A 341 10.46 9.11 7.91
C LYS A 341 9.42 8.79 8.98
N ARG A 342 9.62 7.73 9.77
CA ARG A 342 8.74 7.35 10.88
C ARG A 342 8.79 8.38 12.01
N ALA A 343 9.99 8.82 12.37
CA ALA A 343 10.18 9.83 13.41
C ALA A 343 9.54 11.17 13.04
N ARG A 344 9.61 11.59 11.77
CA ARG A 344 9.10 12.88 11.27
C ARG A 344 7.63 13.16 11.61
N THR A 345 6.79 12.12 11.72
CA THR A 345 5.38 12.28 12.04
C THR A 345 5.08 12.43 13.53
N LEU A 346 6.07 12.15 14.39
CA LEU A 346 5.88 12.00 15.83
C LEU A 346 6.83 12.85 16.67
N SER A 347 7.99 13.23 16.14
CA SER A 347 9.00 13.98 16.86
C SER A 347 9.80 14.88 15.91
N ARG A 348 10.24 16.02 16.42
CA ARG A 348 11.17 16.94 15.70
C ARG A 348 12.59 16.37 15.60
N TRP A 349 12.94 15.42 16.44
CA TRP A 349 14.27 14.84 16.54
C TRP A 349 14.21 13.31 16.49
N LEU A 350 15.16 12.71 15.77
CA LEU A 350 15.45 11.28 15.79
C LEU A 350 16.74 11.08 16.61
N VAL A 351 16.66 10.40 17.73
CA VAL A 351 17.83 10.04 18.53
C VAL A 351 18.50 8.80 17.93
N VAL A 352 19.79 8.90 17.72
CA VAL A 352 20.62 7.83 17.14
C VAL A 352 21.37 7.12 18.23
N VAL A 353 21.29 5.78 18.20
CA VAL A 353 21.98 4.90 19.15
C VAL A 353 22.98 4.05 18.38
N GLU A 354 24.24 4.02 18.85
CA GLU A 354 25.31 3.18 18.34
C GLU A 354 25.93 2.43 19.53
N ASP A 355 26.08 1.11 19.41
CA ASP A 355 26.61 0.24 20.46
C ASP A 355 25.97 0.43 21.85
N GLY A 356 24.64 0.66 21.86
CA GLY A 356 23.87 0.87 23.07
C GLY A 356 24.03 2.27 23.71
N ARG A 357 24.77 3.18 23.07
CA ARG A 357 24.95 4.56 23.53
C ARG A 357 24.26 5.55 22.60
N MET A 358 23.63 6.57 23.15
CA MET A 358 23.09 7.68 22.38
C MET A 358 24.26 8.56 21.90
N VAL A 359 24.43 8.64 20.56
CA VAL A 359 25.58 9.31 19.94
C VAL A 359 25.27 10.66 19.33
N GLY A 360 23.99 10.93 19.06
CA GLY A 360 23.56 12.18 18.47
C GLY A 360 22.07 12.24 18.22
N ALA A 361 21.60 13.38 17.73
CA ALA A 361 20.23 13.58 17.31
C ALA A 361 20.19 14.18 15.90
N VAL A 362 19.23 13.74 15.07
CA VAL A 362 19.03 14.21 13.70
C VAL A 362 17.69 14.93 13.60
N PRO A 363 17.64 16.16 13.06
CA PRO A 363 16.38 16.87 12.88
C PRO A 363 15.53 16.17 11.82
N THR A 364 14.26 15.88 12.14
CA THR A 364 13.36 15.17 11.23
C THR A 364 12.72 16.09 10.18
N GLY A 365 12.83 17.41 10.35
CA GLY A 365 12.14 18.41 9.53
C GLY A 365 10.63 18.45 9.79
N ALA A 366 10.15 17.91 10.92
CA ALA A 366 8.80 18.16 11.41
C ALA A 366 8.68 19.64 11.86
N ARG A 367 7.58 20.30 11.45
CA ARG A 367 7.25 21.69 11.86
C ARG A 367 6.50 21.72 13.18
#